data_d6f32728e4bcb8689fe90a09f9e408da
#
_entry.id   d6f32728e4bcb8689fe90a09f9e408da
#
_cell.length_a   1.000
_cell.length_b   1.000
_cell.length_c   1.000
_cell.angle_alpha   90.00
_cell.angle_beta   90.00
_cell.angle_gamma   90.00
#
_symmetry.space_group_name_H-M   'P 1'
#
loop_
_entity.id
_entity.type
_entity.pdbx_description
1 polymer ?
#
loop_
_entity_poly.entity_id
_entity_poly.type
_entity_poly.pdbx_seq_one_letter_code
_entity_poly.pdbx_strand_id
1 'polypeptide(L)'
;IKPLIYAKALESGFTPVSVIDDSPLTFGDWSPSNSDGEFMGPITLRRALYLSRNLVSIRLLQAVGVSDAREYLSRFSLEKSRMPQDLTLALGSAEVLPIQMATAYASIANGGLRVNPYFIEKVVDRSGKVVFQAEPKRVCRPCELPMPAPVVNADGVAQPAEVIPGVTPPVSAEQSGSITGDGTNIAVTQPVPAAFVPDYPVALRIMRPRAARQMY
;
A
#
# COMPACT_ATOMS: atom_id res chain seq x y z
N ILE A 1 8.67 9.25 -1.80
CA ILE A 1 7.79 8.38 -2.58
C ILE A 1 8.01 6.89 -2.26
N LYS A 2 9.25 6.44 -1.95
CA LYS A 2 9.59 5.04 -1.71
C LYS A 2 8.62 4.31 -0.75
N PRO A 3 8.26 4.84 0.43
CA PRO A 3 7.32 4.14 1.32
C PRO A 3 5.98 3.78 0.65
N LEU A 4 5.48 4.61 -0.25
CA LEU A 4 4.23 4.37 -0.96
C LEU A 4 4.37 3.24 -2.00
N ILE A 5 5.52 3.15 -2.69
CA ILE A 5 5.84 2.05 -3.61
C ILE A 5 5.98 0.73 -2.84
N TYR A 6 6.66 0.77 -1.68
CA TYR A 6 6.76 -0.39 -0.80
C TYR A 6 5.39 -0.83 -0.27
N ALA A 7 4.52 0.12 0.08
CA ALA A 7 3.13 -0.19 0.47
C ALA A 7 2.37 -0.92 -0.66
N LYS A 8 2.51 -0.47 -1.93
CA LYS A 8 1.95 -1.18 -3.09
C LYS A 8 2.52 -2.60 -3.20
N ALA A 9 3.83 -2.76 -3.02
CA ALA A 9 4.47 -4.07 -3.08
C ALA A 9 3.94 -5.02 -1.99
N LEU A 10 3.76 -4.54 -0.75
CA LEU A 10 3.15 -5.32 0.32
C LEU A 10 1.71 -5.75 -0.03
N GLU A 11 0.95 -4.93 -0.76
CA GLU A 11 -0.37 -5.31 -1.27
C GLU A 11 -0.30 -6.30 -2.45
N SER A 12 0.82 -6.34 -3.15
CA SER A 12 1.09 -7.27 -4.26
C SER A 12 1.71 -8.60 -3.81
N GLY A 13 1.76 -8.87 -2.49
CA GLY A 13 2.22 -10.15 -1.94
C GLY A 13 3.66 -10.14 -1.40
N PHE A 14 4.42 -9.08 -1.59
CA PHE A 14 5.72 -8.94 -0.94
C PHE A 14 5.55 -8.80 0.59
N THR A 15 6.61 -9.10 1.31
CA THR A 15 6.67 -8.98 2.77
C THR A 15 7.92 -8.20 3.17
N PRO A 16 8.01 -7.67 4.40
CA PRO A 16 9.21 -6.99 4.87
C PRO A 16 10.49 -7.86 4.83
N VAL A 17 10.34 -9.19 4.83
CA VAL A 17 11.46 -10.15 4.75
C VAL A 17 11.71 -10.66 3.33
N SER A 18 10.89 -10.30 2.35
CA SER A 18 11.18 -10.59 0.94
C SER A 18 12.53 -10.02 0.54
N VAL A 19 13.33 -10.81 -0.17
CA VAL A 19 14.69 -10.44 -0.58
C VAL A 19 14.68 -9.97 -2.01
N ILE A 20 15.31 -8.83 -2.27
CA ILE A 20 15.56 -8.27 -3.61
C ILE A 20 17.02 -7.91 -3.72
N ASP A 21 17.58 -8.10 -4.91
CA ASP A 21 18.97 -7.82 -5.18
C ASP A 21 19.22 -6.30 -5.31
N ASP A 22 20.29 -5.81 -4.67
CA ASP A 22 20.78 -4.43 -4.73
C ASP A 22 22.02 -4.30 -5.64
N SER A 23 22.18 -5.16 -6.62
CA SER A 23 23.28 -5.09 -7.60
C SER A 23 23.01 -4.02 -8.67
N PRO A 24 24.05 -3.58 -9.41
CA PRO A 24 23.93 -2.62 -10.50
C PRO A 24 22.81 -2.96 -11.49
N LEU A 25 22.18 -1.93 -12.04
CA LEU A 25 21.13 -1.98 -13.05
C LEU A 25 21.48 -1.06 -14.21
N THR A 26 21.14 -1.49 -15.42
CA THR A 26 21.26 -0.67 -16.62
C THR A 26 20.03 -0.89 -17.52
N PHE A 27 19.45 0.20 -18.02
CA PHE A 27 18.34 0.22 -18.95
C PHE A 27 18.68 1.12 -20.13
N GLY A 28 19.24 0.54 -21.21
CA GLY A 28 19.82 1.34 -22.30
C GLY A 28 20.92 2.27 -21.79
N ASP A 29 20.75 3.57 -21.95
CA ASP A 29 21.70 4.59 -21.49
C ASP A 29 21.50 5.02 -20.03
N TRP A 30 20.49 4.50 -19.34
CA TRP A 30 20.20 4.85 -17.95
C TRP A 30 20.78 3.82 -16.98
N SER A 31 21.78 4.24 -16.21
CA SER A 31 22.47 3.41 -15.21
C SER A 31 22.34 4.05 -13.81
N PRO A 32 21.18 3.87 -13.14
CA PRO A 32 20.98 4.40 -11.80
C PRO A 32 21.94 3.75 -10.79
N SER A 33 22.28 4.49 -9.73
CA SER A 33 23.09 4.00 -8.62
C SER A 33 22.45 4.31 -7.27
N ASN A 34 22.96 3.69 -6.21
CA ASN A 34 22.68 4.09 -4.85
C ASN A 34 23.40 5.39 -4.50
N SER A 35 22.88 6.17 -3.55
CA SER A 35 23.43 7.48 -3.20
C SER A 35 24.85 7.42 -2.64
N ASP A 36 25.22 6.30 -2.01
CA ASP A 36 26.54 6.02 -1.46
C ASP A 36 27.50 5.36 -2.47
N GLY A 37 27.00 4.99 -3.65
CA GLY A 37 27.74 4.23 -4.67
C GLY A 37 27.96 2.75 -4.34
N GLU A 38 27.51 2.28 -3.18
CA GLU A 38 27.71 0.90 -2.71
C GLU A 38 26.58 -0.02 -3.14
N PHE A 39 26.88 -1.33 -3.19
CA PHE A 39 25.92 -2.39 -3.54
C PHE A 39 25.97 -3.47 -2.48
N MET A 40 24.78 -3.94 -2.06
CA MET A 40 24.66 -4.90 -0.96
C MET A 40 24.26 -6.29 -1.42
N GLY A 41 24.05 -6.49 -2.72
CA GLY A 41 23.50 -7.76 -3.23
C GLY A 41 22.13 -8.07 -2.67
N PRO A 42 21.81 -9.34 -2.39
CA PRO A 42 20.52 -9.76 -1.83
C PRO A 42 20.25 -9.11 -0.46
N ILE A 43 19.17 -8.34 -0.35
CA ILE A 43 18.80 -7.59 0.86
C ILE A 43 17.28 -7.64 1.10
N THR A 44 16.85 -7.69 2.35
CA THR A 44 15.42 -7.67 2.67
C THR A 44 14.78 -6.32 2.38
N LEU A 45 13.48 -6.31 2.02
CA LEU A 45 12.74 -5.07 1.75
C LEU A 45 12.78 -4.11 2.94
N ARG A 46 12.66 -4.61 4.18
CA ARG A 46 12.77 -3.79 5.39
C ARG A 46 14.11 -3.03 5.44
N ARG A 47 15.21 -3.75 5.25
CA ARG A 47 16.55 -3.15 5.28
C ARG A 47 16.77 -2.21 4.11
N ALA A 48 16.29 -2.57 2.92
CA ALA A 48 16.39 -1.75 1.72
C ALA A 48 15.63 -0.42 1.86
N LEU A 49 14.43 -0.42 2.46
CA LEU A 49 13.68 0.80 2.75
C LEU A 49 14.40 1.66 3.81
N TYR A 50 14.87 1.03 4.89
CA TYR A 50 15.60 1.71 5.96
C TYR A 50 16.86 2.42 5.43
N LEU A 51 17.64 1.77 4.55
CA LEU A 51 18.83 2.32 3.92
C LEU A 51 18.52 3.15 2.66
N SER A 52 17.24 3.28 2.31
CA SER A 52 16.81 4.05 1.14
C SER A 52 17.44 3.59 -0.18
N ARG A 53 17.65 2.27 -0.39
CA ARG A 53 18.31 1.72 -1.58
C ARG A 53 17.54 2.05 -2.86
N ASN A 54 18.21 2.69 -3.81
CA ASN A 54 17.61 3.10 -5.08
C ASN A 54 17.32 1.90 -5.98
N LEU A 55 18.29 1.01 -6.13
CA LEU A 55 18.21 -0.11 -7.06
C LEU A 55 17.12 -1.11 -6.67
N VAL A 56 16.98 -1.38 -5.37
CA VAL A 56 15.88 -2.20 -4.84
C VAL A 56 14.53 -1.54 -5.11
N SER A 57 14.42 -0.22 -4.91
CA SER A 57 13.17 0.51 -5.16
C SER A 57 12.77 0.49 -6.64
N ILE A 58 13.75 0.56 -7.56
CA ILE A 58 13.53 0.45 -9.01
C ILE A 58 13.06 -0.96 -9.37
N ARG A 59 13.75 -2.00 -8.90
CA ARG A 59 13.34 -3.40 -9.13
C ARG A 59 11.94 -3.68 -8.57
N LEU A 60 11.66 -3.14 -7.39
CA LEU A 60 10.35 -3.28 -6.76
C LEU A 60 9.25 -2.61 -7.60
N LEU A 61 9.49 -1.39 -8.10
CA LEU A 61 8.55 -0.72 -9.00
C LEU A 61 8.38 -1.47 -10.32
N GLN A 62 9.45 -2.03 -10.88
CA GLN A 62 9.38 -2.88 -12.06
C GLN A 62 8.51 -4.12 -11.80
N ALA A 63 8.70 -4.77 -10.65
CA ALA A 63 7.95 -5.96 -10.25
C ALA A 63 6.46 -5.71 -10.05
N VAL A 64 6.08 -4.56 -9.47
CA VAL A 64 4.66 -4.23 -9.24
C VAL A 64 4.00 -3.54 -10.42
N GLY A 65 4.77 -3.11 -11.41
CA GLY A 65 4.31 -2.37 -12.59
C GLY A 65 4.15 -0.88 -12.34
N VAL A 66 4.69 -0.06 -13.26
CA VAL A 66 4.63 1.41 -13.15
C VAL A 66 3.18 1.92 -13.20
N SER A 67 2.35 1.38 -14.11
CA SER A 67 0.94 1.77 -14.24
C SER A 67 0.17 1.49 -12.95
N ASP A 68 0.32 0.30 -12.38
CA ASP A 68 -0.35 -0.13 -11.16
C ASP A 68 0.11 0.67 -9.95
N ALA A 69 1.40 0.99 -9.88
CA ALA A 69 1.94 1.85 -8.84
C ALA A 69 1.35 3.26 -8.93
N ARG A 70 1.28 3.88 -10.12
CA ARG A 70 0.66 5.19 -10.33
C ARG A 70 -0.82 5.20 -9.92
N GLU A 71 -1.57 4.16 -10.28
CA GLU A 71 -2.97 4.00 -9.86
C GLU A 71 -3.07 3.89 -8.34
N TYR A 72 -2.20 3.10 -7.72
CA TYR A 72 -2.16 2.97 -6.27
C TYR A 72 -1.81 4.28 -5.56
N LEU A 73 -0.80 5.00 -6.05
CA LEU A 73 -0.37 6.27 -5.49
C LEU A 73 -1.47 7.35 -5.58
N SER A 74 -2.32 7.32 -6.61
CA SER A 74 -3.42 8.26 -6.75
C SER A 74 -4.44 8.18 -5.60
N ARG A 75 -4.57 7.03 -4.96
CA ARG A 75 -5.42 6.85 -3.76
C ARG A 75 -4.99 7.74 -2.60
N PHE A 76 -3.71 8.11 -2.56
CA PHE A 76 -3.11 8.99 -1.54
C PHE A 76 -3.19 10.48 -1.89
N SER A 77 -4.07 10.87 -2.81
CA SER A 77 -4.25 12.25 -3.29
C SER A 77 -3.08 12.79 -4.12
N LEU A 78 -2.22 11.91 -4.64
CA LEU A 78 -1.19 12.27 -5.59
C LEU A 78 -1.78 12.30 -7.00
N GLU A 79 -1.53 13.37 -7.76
CA GLU A 79 -2.08 13.53 -9.10
C GLU A 79 -1.37 12.63 -10.11
N LYS A 80 -2.12 11.70 -10.71
CA LYS A 80 -1.58 10.73 -11.69
C LYS A 80 -0.94 11.39 -12.91
N SER A 81 -1.45 12.55 -13.32
CA SER A 81 -0.90 13.34 -14.43
C SER A 81 0.50 13.90 -14.19
N ARG A 82 0.87 14.08 -12.92
CA ARG A 82 2.17 14.61 -12.50
C ARG A 82 3.19 13.52 -12.14
N MET A 83 2.82 12.26 -12.33
CA MET A 83 3.70 11.12 -12.08
C MET A 83 4.32 10.64 -13.39
N PRO A 84 5.65 10.42 -13.47
CA PRO A 84 6.28 9.84 -14.64
C PRO A 84 5.74 8.44 -14.94
N GLN A 85 5.84 8.02 -16.20
CA GLN A 85 5.37 6.71 -16.66
C GLN A 85 6.52 5.70 -16.80
N ASP A 86 7.59 5.94 -16.10
CA ASP A 86 8.81 5.14 -16.13
C ASP A 86 9.33 4.82 -14.73
N LEU A 87 10.47 4.13 -14.67
CA LEU A 87 11.07 3.65 -13.42
C LEU A 87 11.67 4.77 -12.56
N THR A 88 11.82 6.00 -13.07
CA THR A 88 12.31 7.14 -12.27
C THR A 88 11.32 7.52 -11.16
N LEU A 89 10.06 7.13 -11.30
CA LEU A 89 9.05 7.24 -10.24
C LEU A 89 9.53 6.63 -8.92
N ALA A 90 10.30 5.53 -8.95
CA ALA A 90 10.85 4.91 -7.75
C ALA A 90 11.82 5.81 -6.98
N LEU A 91 12.44 6.75 -7.69
CA LEU A 91 13.43 7.69 -7.13
C LEU A 91 12.82 9.03 -6.70
N GLY A 92 11.53 9.25 -6.98
CA GLY A 92 10.81 10.44 -6.53
C GLY A 92 10.75 11.57 -7.55
N SER A 93 10.82 11.28 -8.84
CA SER A 93 10.69 12.25 -9.94
C SER A 93 9.26 12.80 -10.15
N ALA A 94 8.28 12.34 -9.35
CA ALA A 94 6.93 12.88 -9.38
C ALA A 94 6.86 14.30 -8.79
N GLU A 95 6.15 15.20 -9.46
CA GLU A 95 5.85 16.53 -8.94
C GLU A 95 4.66 16.47 -8.00
N VAL A 96 4.86 16.80 -6.73
CA VAL A 96 3.81 16.75 -5.70
C VAL A 96 3.84 18.01 -4.83
N LEU A 97 2.66 18.43 -4.38
CA LEU A 97 2.56 19.50 -3.39
C LEU A 97 2.94 18.98 -1.99
N PRO A 98 3.59 19.79 -1.15
CA PRO A 98 3.93 19.40 0.22
C PRO A 98 2.74 18.86 1.01
N ILE A 99 1.56 19.48 0.88
CA ILE A 99 0.33 19.04 1.54
C ILE A 99 -0.13 17.65 1.06
N GLN A 100 0.06 17.32 -0.22
CA GLN A 100 -0.27 16.00 -0.75
C GLN A 100 0.64 14.93 -0.15
N MET A 101 1.95 15.22 -0.05
CA MET A 101 2.89 14.30 0.56
C MET A 101 2.61 14.12 2.06
N ALA A 102 2.35 15.20 2.80
CA ALA A 102 1.96 15.15 4.20
C ALA A 102 0.69 14.31 4.40
N THR A 103 -0.32 14.48 3.54
CA THR A 103 -1.56 13.70 3.54
C THR A 103 -1.30 12.22 3.26
N ALA A 104 -0.41 11.90 2.34
CA ALA A 104 -0.05 10.52 2.03
C ALA A 104 0.59 9.82 3.23
N TYR A 105 1.55 10.47 3.89
CA TYR A 105 2.17 9.93 5.10
C TYR A 105 1.19 9.85 6.28
N ALA A 106 0.34 10.87 6.46
CA ALA A 106 -0.72 10.85 7.46
C ALA A 106 -1.69 9.69 7.25
N SER A 107 -1.99 9.34 6.00
CA SER A 107 -2.85 8.19 5.68
C SER A 107 -2.19 6.87 6.05
N ILE A 108 -0.87 6.72 5.88
CA ILE A 108 -0.13 5.55 6.40
C ILE A 108 -0.24 5.52 7.92
N ALA A 109 0.14 6.60 8.61
CA ALA A 109 0.09 6.72 10.07
C ALA A 109 -1.32 6.49 10.65
N ASN A 110 -2.36 6.78 9.87
CA ASN A 110 -3.77 6.54 10.23
C ASN A 110 -4.24 5.10 9.85
N GLY A 111 -3.32 4.15 9.77
CA GLY A 111 -3.65 2.74 9.51
C GLY A 111 -4.21 2.47 8.11
N GLY A 112 -3.86 3.28 7.11
CA GLY A 112 -4.30 3.15 5.72
C GLY A 112 -5.66 3.78 5.42
N LEU A 113 -6.18 4.60 6.31
CA LEU A 113 -7.40 5.38 6.11
C LEU A 113 -7.04 6.77 5.59
N ARG A 114 -7.68 7.17 4.50
CA ARG A 114 -7.41 8.46 3.85
C ARG A 114 -7.71 9.62 4.78
N VAL A 115 -6.74 10.52 4.89
CA VAL A 115 -6.88 11.81 5.60
C VAL A 115 -7.24 12.89 4.57
N ASN A 116 -8.21 13.73 4.90
CA ASN A 116 -8.51 14.93 4.13
C ASN A 116 -8.10 16.14 4.97
N PRO A 117 -7.03 16.86 4.58
CA PRO A 117 -6.58 18.04 5.33
C PRO A 117 -7.59 19.18 5.19
N TYR A 118 -7.77 19.94 6.26
CA TYR A 118 -8.55 21.18 6.27
C TYR A 118 -7.86 22.21 7.15
N PHE A 119 -8.09 23.49 6.89
CA PHE A 119 -7.44 24.59 7.59
C PHE A 119 -8.41 25.39 8.46
N ILE A 120 -9.71 25.36 8.12
CA ILE A 120 -10.74 26.10 8.83
C ILE A 120 -11.62 25.09 9.54
N GLU A 121 -11.58 25.09 10.85
CA GLU A 121 -12.42 24.23 11.68
C GLU A 121 -13.83 24.79 11.82
N LYS A 122 -13.92 26.11 12.07
CA LYS A 122 -15.18 26.76 12.36
C LYS A 122 -15.14 28.24 11.96
N VAL A 123 -16.23 28.74 11.40
CA VAL A 123 -16.45 30.16 11.15
C VAL A 123 -17.71 30.59 11.90
N VAL A 124 -17.62 31.69 12.63
CA VAL A 124 -18.76 32.31 13.34
C VAL A 124 -18.95 33.74 12.86
N ASP A 125 -20.18 34.18 12.76
CA ASP A 125 -20.51 35.59 12.45
C ASP A 125 -20.34 36.49 13.67
N ARG A 126 -20.60 37.80 13.50
CA ARG A 126 -20.50 38.79 14.60
C ARG A 126 -21.52 38.58 15.73
N SER A 127 -22.59 37.85 15.47
CA SER A 127 -23.61 37.50 16.46
C SER A 127 -23.27 36.25 17.28
N GLY A 128 -22.14 35.56 16.93
CA GLY A 128 -21.74 34.28 17.51
C GLY A 128 -22.38 33.06 16.85
N LYS A 129 -23.17 33.25 15.80
CA LYS A 129 -23.78 32.14 15.05
C LYS A 129 -22.72 31.43 14.20
N VAL A 130 -22.70 30.10 14.26
CA VAL A 130 -21.85 29.28 13.40
C VAL A 130 -22.36 29.33 11.96
N VAL A 131 -21.54 29.83 11.05
CA VAL A 131 -21.83 29.89 9.60
C VAL A 131 -21.13 28.80 8.81
N PHE A 132 -20.08 28.22 9.38
CA PHE A 132 -19.39 27.06 8.83
C PHE A 132 -18.80 26.21 9.98
N GLN A 133 -18.88 24.91 9.83
CA GLN A 133 -18.23 23.93 10.70
C GLN A 133 -17.63 22.82 9.82
N ALA A 134 -16.35 22.53 9.98
CA ALA A 134 -15.72 21.43 9.29
C ALA A 134 -16.28 20.09 9.80
N GLU A 135 -16.54 19.17 8.87
CA GLU A 135 -16.98 17.81 9.18
C GLU A 135 -15.90 16.81 8.74
N PRO A 136 -14.81 16.63 9.51
CA PRO A 136 -13.76 15.71 9.15
C PRO A 136 -14.30 14.28 9.14
N LYS A 137 -13.89 13.51 8.14
CA LYS A 137 -14.22 12.10 8.04
C LYS A 137 -13.63 11.33 9.21
N ARG A 138 -14.43 10.47 9.83
CA ARG A 138 -14.05 9.67 11.00
C ARG A 138 -13.87 8.21 10.63
N VAL A 139 -13.08 7.48 11.41
CA VAL A 139 -12.94 6.04 11.30
C VAL A 139 -14.20 5.37 11.83
N CYS A 140 -14.87 4.59 11.00
CA CYS A 140 -15.96 3.74 11.43
C CYS A 140 -15.47 2.29 11.50
N ARG A 141 -15.08 1.82 12.67
CA ARG A 141 -14.63 0.43 12.85
C ARG A 141 -15.71 -0.61 12.52
N PRO A 142 -16.99 -0.39 12.90
CA PRO A 142 -18.07 -1.31 12.50
C PRO A 142 -18.38 -1.30 11.01
N CYS A 143 -18.01 -0.21 10.28
CA CYS A 143 -18.26 -0.07 8.84
C CYS A 143 -17.12 -0.63 7.97
N GLU A 144 -16.06 -1.15 8.55
CA GLU A 144 -14.98 -1.76 7.76
C GLU A 144 -15.53 -3.03 7.09
N LEU A 145 -15.99 -2.88 5.86
CA LEU A 145 -16.39 -4.00 5.03
C LEU A 145 -15.21 -4.99 4.93
N PRO A 146 -15.47 -6.30 4.94
CA PRO A 146 -14.46 -7.28 4.59
C PRO A 146 -13.82 -6.87 3.27
N MET A 147 -12.50 -6.80 3.24
CA MET A 147 -11.79 -6.56 1.99
C MET A 147 -12.23 -7.63 0.98
N PRO A 148 -12.47 -7.27 -0.30
CA PRO A 148 -12.73 -8.29 -1.29
C PRO A 148 -11.62 -9.34 -1.24
N ALA A 149 -12.03 -10.61 -1.23
CA ALA A 149 -11.10 -11.73 -1.25
C ALA A 149 -10.08 -11.54 -2.39
N PRO A 150 -8.84 -12.00 -2.25
CA PRO A 150 -7.90 -11.99 -3.34
C PRO A 150 -8.55 -12.69 -4.53
N VAL A 151 -8.39 -12.11 -5.73
CA VAL A 151 -8.88 -12.72 -6.97
C VAL A 151 -8.16 -14.06 -7.09
N VAL A 152 -8.90 -15.14 -6.87
CA VAL A 152 -8.45 -16.51 -7.13
C VAL A 152 -8.91 -16.88 -8.54
N ASN A 153 -8.05 -17.57 -9.29
CA ASN A 153 -8.45 -18.17 -10.56
C ASN A 153 -9.54 -19.24 -10.34
N ALA A 154 -10.12 -19.77 -11.43
CA ALA A 154 -11.19 -20.75 -11.37
C ALA A 154 -10.86 -22.01 -10.55
N ASP A 155 -9.56 -22.25 -10.27
CA ASP A 155 -9.04 -23.39 -9.53
C ASP A 155 -8.79 -23.09 -8.03
N GLY A 156 -9.21 -21.90 -7.54
CA GLY A 156 -9.10 -21.53 -6.13
C GLY A 156 -7.68 -21.17 -5.66
N VAL A 157 -6.72 -21.06 -6.59
CA VAL A 157 -5.32 -20.72 -6.27
C VAL A 157 -5.13 -19.22 -6.43
N ALA A 158 -4.65 -18.55 -5.38
CA ALA A 158 -4.23 -17.16 -5.45
C ALA A 158 -3.07 -17.05 -6.47
N GLN A 159 -3.26 -16.28 -7.55
CA GLN A 159 -2.20 -16.09 -8.54
C GLN A 159 -0.95 -15.51 -7.87
N PRO A 160 0.20 -16.21 -7.91
CA PRO A 160 1.47 -15.59 -7.58
C PRO A 160 1.75 -14.53 -8.64
N ALA A 161 2.21 -13.36 -8.20
CA ALA A 161 2.78 -12.38 -9.12
C ALA A 161 3.86 -13.08 -9.95
N GLU A 162 3.84 -12.86 -11.28
CA GLU A 162 4.82 -13.44 -12.20
C GLU A 162 6.24 -13.36 -11.63
N VAL A 163 6.92 -14.51 -11.63
CA VAL A 163 8.30 -14.62 -11.12
C VAL A 163 9.22 -13.82 -12.05
N ILE A 164 9.59 -12.63 -11.61
CA ILE A 164 10.58 -11.82 -12.31
C ILE A 164 11.97 -12.34 -11.93
N PRO A 165 12.88 -12.55 -12.91
CA PRO A 165 14.25 -13.01 -12.63
C PRO A 165 14.93 -12.10 -11.60
N GLY A 166 15.42 -12.68 -10.48
CA GLY A 166 16.08 -11.96 -9.39
C GLY A 166 15.18 -11.61 -8.19
N VAL A 167 13.91 -12.02 -8.21
CA VAL A 167 12.98 -11.89 -7.08
C VAL A 167 12.59 -13.29 -6.60
N THR A 168 13.04 -13.68 -5.42
CA THR A 168 12.59 -14.92 -4.78
C THR A 168 11.28 -14.64 -4.04
N PRO A 169 10.16 -15.34 -4.37
CA PRO A 169 8.93 -15.24 -3.58
C PRO A 169 9.15 -15.77 -2.17
N PRO A 170 8.39 -15.31 -1.18
CA PRO A 170 8.48 -15.83 0.17
C PRO A 170 8.15 -17.32 0.17
N VAL A 171 9.04 -18.13 0.73
CA VAL A 171 8.82 -19.58 0.92
C VAL A 171 7.61 -19.75 1.81
N SER A 172 6.53 -20.31 1.28
CA SER A 172 5.39 -20.75 2.07
C SER A 172 5.90 -21.89 2.98
N ALA A 173 5.86 -21.67 4.29
CA ALA A 173 6.07 -22.76 5.23
C ALA A 173 4.90 -23.75 5.04
N GLU A 174 5.14 -24.85 4.33
CA GLU A 174 4.26 -26.01 4.31
C GLU A 174 4.22 -26.57 5.72
N GLN A 175 3.16 -26.27 6.44
CA GLN A 175 2.79 -27.08 7.59
C GLN A 175 2.10 -28.35 7.06
N SER A 176 2.90 -29.41 6.90
CA SER A 176 2.41 -30.79 6.79
C SER A 176 1.75 -31.16 8.11
N GLY A 177 0.43 -31.05 8.17
CA GLY A 177 -0.42 -31.54 9.24
C GLY A 177 -1.48 -32.47 8.65
N SER A 178 -1.19 -33.77 8.57
CA SER A 178 -2.19 -34.79 8.29
C SER A 178 -3.19 -34.84 9.45
N ILE A 179 -4.45 -34.48 9.19
CA ILE A 179 -5.57 -34.81 10.09
C ILE A 179 -6.55 -35.64 9.27
N THR A 180 -6.56 -36.92 9.54
CA THR A 180 -7.65 -37.85 9.21
C THR A 180 -8.75 -37.66 10.25
N GLY A 181 -10.00 -37.47 9.81
CA GLY A 181 -11.15 -37.42 10.72
C GLY A 181 -12.40 -36.86 10.03
N ASP A 182 -13.18 -37.80 9.57
CA ASP A 182 -14.64 -37.89 9.45
C ASP A 182 -15.48 -36.62 9.20
N GLY A 183 -16.28 -36.72 8.11
CA GLY A 183 -17.11 -35.65 7.62
C GLY A 183 -18.37 -35.38 8.45
N THR A 184 -18.51 -34.16 8.86
CA THR A 184 -19.82 -33.54 9.06
C THR A 184 -19.74 -32.08 8.65
N ASN A 185 -20.31 -31.79 7.49
CA ASN A 185 -20.55 -30.42 6.99
C ASN A 185 -21.59 -29.74 7.91
N ILE A 186 -21.13 -28.92 8.86
CA ILE A 186 -22.01 -27.99 9.55
C ILE A 186 -21.84 -26.64 8.84
N ALA A 187 -22.74 -26.36 7.90
CA ALA A 187 -22.92 -25.02 7.36
C ALA A 187 -23.49 -24.12 8.47
N VAL A 188 -22.62 -23.47 9.24
CA VAL A 188 -23.03 -22.39 10.15
C VAL A 188 -23.23 -21.14 9.31
N THR A 189 -24.45 -20.97 8.79
CA THR A 189 -24.93 -19.68 8.28
C THR A 189 -25.13 -18.75 9.47
N GLN A 190 -24.08 -18.02 9.85
CA GLN A 190 -24.26 -16.88 10.75
C GLN A 190 -25.02 -15.79 9.97
N PRO A 191 -26.06 -15.21 10.54
CA PRO A 191 -26.73 -14.08 9.93
C PRO A 191 -25.73 -12.94 9.82
N VAL A 192 -25.54 -12.42 8.60
CA VAL A 192 -24.73 -11.22 8.37
C VAL A 192 -25.41 -10.09 9.14
N PRO A 193 -24.75 -9.45 10.13
CA PRO A 193 -25.35 -8.35 10.85
C PRO A 193 -25.70 -7.25 9.87
N ALA A 194 -26.89 -6.64 10.03
CA ALA A 194 -27.33 -5.53 9.21
C ALA A 194 -26.21 -4.48 9.17
N ALA A 195 -25.87 -4.02 7.96
CA ALA A 195 -24.77 -3.06 7.76
C ALA A 195 -25.04 -1.82 8.61
N PHE A 196 -24.15 -1.54 9.55
CA PHE A 196 -24.21 -0.33 10.37
C PHE A 196 -23.97 0.89 9.46
N VAL A 197 -24.94 1.80 9.37
CA VAL A 197 -24.82 3.06 8.63
C VAL A 197 -24.51 4.16 9.66
N PRO A 198 -23.31 4.72 9.68
CA PRO A 198 -22.98 5.80 10.60
C PRO A 198 -23.67 7.11 10.19
N ASP A 199 -24.00 7.94 11.16
CA ASP A 199 -24.57 9.28 10.98
C ASP A 199 -23.52 10.37 10.72
N TYR A 200 -22.26 9.99 10.49
CA TYR A 200 -21.12 10.88 10.25
C TYR A 200 -20.31 10.46 9.01
N PRO A 201 -19.58 11.40 8.38
CA PRO A 201 -18.72 11.08 7.22
C PRO A 201 -17.62 10.08 7.57
N VAL A 202 -17.54 8.99 6.82
CA VAL A 202 -16.57 7.90 7.06
C VAL A 202 -15.32 8.07 6.22
N ALA A 203 -14.15 7.82 6.84
CA ALA A 203 -12.87 7.84 6.14
C ALA A 203 -12.73 6.64 5.19
N LEU A 204 -12.31 6.91 3.96
CA LEU A 204 -12.07 5.87 2.96
C LEU A 204 -10.79 5.10 3.28
N ARG A 205 -10.87 3.77 3.31
CA ARG A 205 -9.69 2.91 3.39
C ARG A 205 -8.99 2.86 2.02
N ILE A 206 -7.72 3.21 1.98
CA ILE A 206 -6.88 3.24 0.77
C ILE A 206 -5.74 2.24 0.79
N MET A 207 -5.46 1.63 1.94
CA MET A 207 -4.51 0.52 2.11
C MET A 207 -5.17 -0.67 2.77
N ARG A 208 -4.78 -1.88 2.39
CA ARG A 208 -5.22 -3.09 3.11
C ARG A 208 -4.71 -3.07 4.55
N PRO A 209 -5.49 -3.54 5.54
CA PRO A 209 -5.08 -3.52 6.95
C PRO A 209 -3.75 -4.24 7.21
N ARG A 210 -3.47 -5.34 6.50
CA ARG A 210 -2.20 -6.07 6.60
C ARG A 210 -1.03 -5.20 6.12
N ALA A 211 -1.15 -4.60 4.94
CA ALA A 211 -0.10 -3.74 4.38
C ALA A 211 0.15 -2.51 5.28
N ALA A 212 -0.91 -1.87 5.78
CA ALA A 212 -0.79 -0.77 6.72
C ALA A 212 0.00 -1.16 7.97
N ARG A 213 -0.31 -2.31 8.59
CA ARG A 213 0.42 -2.80 9.77
C ARG A 213 1.89 -3.17 9.51
N GLN A 214 2.25 -3.51 8.28
CA GLN A 214 3.64 -3.86 7.92
C GLN A 214 4.52 -2.63 7.63
N MET A 215 3.90 -1.44 7.52
CA MET A 215 4.61 -0.18 7.30
C MET A 215 5.12 0.47 8.59
N TYR A 216 4.69 -0.03 9.77
CA TYR A 216 5.23 0.33 11.09
C TYR A 216 6.26 -0.76 11.51
#